data_714c793ba6c0f82dbe7ea8e357518903
#
_entry.id   714c793ba6c0f82dbe7ea8e357518903
#
_cell.length_a   1.000
_cell.length_b   1.000
_cell.length_c   1.000
_cell.angle_alpha   90.00
_cell.angle_beta   90.00
_cell.angle_gamma   90.00
#
_symmetry.space_group_name_H-M   'P 1'
#
loop_
_entity.id
_entity.type
_entity.pdbx_description
1 polymer ?
#
loop_
_entity_poly.entity_id
_entity_poly.type
_entity_poly.pdbx_seq_one_letter_code
_entity_poly.pdbx_strand_id
1 'polypeptide(L)'
;MSSVRLFRTFLAVAQEGSFAAAATRVAVTQAAVGQQMRALETDMRRALFERQGKAVELNDAGRALLPQARQWLALYDQMQSTPANGGPMSGTLNLGAVVSAVRPLIEATLTLKARHPGLEAHVSAHKSLELLSQVASGALDAAISVRERGAGPPALSWTALYAEPMVLVAGRHMTEALPRKLLQTQAFIRFDRSQHTGQMVERTLRKLRVTPLEVLELNTIESIVELVRSGLGVAVLPRLRDGRWALDPRLRVLELPQAEARQIALVQRRESVNAPAIAALVREILAPLHCAS
;
A
#
# COMPACT_ATOMS: atom_id res chain seq x y z
N MET A 1 1.15 19.88 -31.09
CA MET A 1 1.70 19.77 -29.71
C MET A 1 2.15 18.35 -29.49
N SER A 2 3.21 18.10 -28.70
CA SER A 2 3.66 16.72 -28.43
C SER A 2 2.61 15.98 -27.60
N SER A 3 2.18 14.79 -28.05
CA SER A 3 1.20 13.92 -27.32
C SER A 3 1.64 13.66 -25.88
N VAL A 4 2.94 13.57 -25.62
CA VAL A 4 3.52 13.42 -24.27
C VAL A 4 3.09 14.53 -23.33
N ARG A 5 3.14 15.80 -23.80
CA ARG A 5 2.71 16.95 -22.97
C ARG A 5 1.22 16.90 -22.68
N LEU A 6 0.39 16.50 -23.64
CA LEU A 6 -1.06 16.40 -23.46
C LEU A 6 -1.41 15.36 -22.38
N PHE A 7 -0.78 14.19 -22.44
CA PHE A 7 -1.01 13.13 -21.44
C PHE A 7 -0.44 13.50 -20.05
N ARG A 8 0.73 14.15 -19.95
CA ARG A 8 1.25 14.64 -18.66
C ARG A 8 0.29 15.65 -18.01
N THR A 9 -0.25 16.59 -18.81
CA THR A 9 -1.24 17.56 -18.33
C THR A 9 -2.56 16.87 -17.94
N PHE A 10 -3.01 15.88 -18.71
CA PHE A 10 -4.18 15.07 -18.37
C PHE A 10 -4.02 14.39 -17.00
N LEU A 11 -2.88 13.77 -16.73
CA LEU A 11 -2.62 13.15 -15.43
C LEU A 11 -2.60 14.17 -14.28
N ALA A 12 -2.02 15.36 -14.52
CA ALA A 12 -2.02 16.44 -13.53
C ALA A 12 -3.45 16.90 -13.21
N VAL A 13 -4.30 17.11 -14.23
CA VAL A 13 -5.71 17.50 -14.03
C VAL A 13 -6.49 16.42 -13.30
N ALA A 14 -6.30 15.14 -13.66
CA ALA A 14 -6.95 14.01 -13.01
C ALA A 14 -6.57 13.88 -11.53
N GLN A 15 -5.38 14.30 -11.16
CA GLN A 15 -4.86 14.20 -9.78
C GLN A 15 -5.26 15.41 -8.94
N GLU A 16 -5.26 16.61 -9.52
CA GLU A 16 -5.52 17.86 -8.80
C GLU A 16 -7.02 18.23 -8.77
N GLY A 17 -7.85 17.63 -9.63
CA GLY A 17 -9.29 17.95 -9.74
C GLY A 17 -9.58 19.39 -10.18
N SER A 18 -8.57 20.14 -10.64
CA SER A 18 -8.66 21.55 -11.01
C SER A 18 -7.66 21.93 -12.08
N PHE A 19 -8.11 22.66 -13.11
CA PHE A 19 -7.22 23.19 -14.15
C PHE A 19 -6.20 24.20 -13.59
N ALA A 20 -6.57 24.98 -12.57
CA ALA A 20 -5.69 25.96 -11.96
C ALA A 20 -4.55 25.27 -11.17
N ALA A 21 -4.89 24.26 -10.36
CA ALA A 21 -3.88 23.49 -9.60
C ALA A 21 -2.97 22.68 -10.54
N ALA A 22 -3.55 22.04 -11.55
CA ALA A 22 -2.77 21.33 -12.58
C ALA A 22 -1.82 22.28 -13.33
N ALA A 23 -2.24 23.51 -13.62
CA ALA A 23 -1.40 24.52 -14.28
C ALA A 23 -0.15 24.84 -13.47
N THR A 24 -0.29 25.02 -12.17
CA THR A 24 0.84 25.21 -11.24
C THR A 24 1.79 24.02 -11.28
N ARG A 25 1.24 22.79 -11.23
CA ARG A 25 2.02 21.56 -11.20
C ARG A 25 2.84 21.32 -12.48
N VAL A 26 2.25 21.62 -13.67
CA VAL A 26 2.94 21.42 -14.95
C VAL A 26 3.61 22.70 -15.48
N ALA A 27 3.72 23.74 -14.66
CA ALA A 27 4.38 25.03 -14.94
C ALA A 27 3.88 25.70 -16.25
N VAL A 28 2.55 25.77 -16.43
CA VAL A 28 1.89 26.48 -17.54
C VAL A 28 0.72 27.33 -17.03
N THR A 29 0.08 28.10 -17.90
CA THR A 29 -1.12 28.87 -17.54
C THR A 29 -2.35 27.97 -17.51
N GLN A 30 -3.38 28.33 -16.72
CA GLN A 30 -4.67 27.64 -16.70
C GLN A 30 -5.32 27.58 -18.08
N ALA A 31 -5.19 28.65 -18.87
CA ALA A 31 -5.69 28.72 -20.25
C ALA A 31 -5.00 27.68 -21.15
N ALA A 32 -3.68 27.51 -20.98
CA ALA A 32 -2.91 26.49 -21.70
C ALA A 32 -3.34 25.06 -21.31
N VAL A 33 -3.59 24.80 -20.02
CA VAL A 33 -4.14 23.51 -19.58
C VAL A 33 -5.47 23.23 -20.25
N GLY A 34 -6.40 24.21 -20.24
CA GLY A 34 -7.71 24.07 -20.91
C GLY A 34 -7.60 23.80 -22.41
N GLN A 35 -6.65 24.47 -23.08
CA GLN A 35 -6.37 24.24 -24.52
C GLN A 35 -5.80 22.84 -24.76
N GLN A 36 -4.87 22.40 -23.92
CA GLN A 36 -4.26 21.07 -24.02
C GLN A 36 -5.29 19.96 -23.78
N MET A 37 -6.21 20.12 -22.82
CA MET A 37 -7.26 19.13 -22.56
C MET A 37 -8.24 19.05 -23.73
N ARG A 38 -8.66 20.19 -24.30
CA ARG A 38 -9.49 20.18 -25.52
C ARG A 38 -8.80 19.52 -26.72
N ALA A 39 -7.49 19.74 -26.88
CA ALA A 39 -6.73 19.07 -27.93
C ALA A 39 -6.68 17.55 -27.71
N LEU A 40 -6.48 17.09 -26.46
CA LEU A 40 -6.50 15.67 -26.14
C LEU A 40 -7.89 15.04 -26.37
N GLU A 41 -8.98 15.71 -25.96
CA GLU A 41 -10.35 15.25 -26.20
C GLU A 41 -10.67 15.15 -27.69
N THR A 42 -10.16 16.10 -28.48
CA THR A 42 -10.29 16.07 -29.95
C THR A 42 -9.53 14.88 -30.54
N ASP A 43 -8.28 14.66 -30.14
CA ASP A 43 -7.47 13.51 -30.59
C ASP A 43 -8.13 12.17 -30.20
N MET A 44 -8.68 12.09 -29.00
CA MET A 44 -9.39 10.92 -28.49
C MET A 44 -10.82 10.79 -29.01
N ARG A 45 -11.34 11.81 -29.72
CA ARG A 45 -12.71 11.90 -30.25
C ARG A 45 -13.80 11.68 -29.20
N ARG A 46 -13.54 12.07 -27.96
CA ARG A 46 -14.49 11.95 -26.84
C ARG A 46 -14.13 12.91 -25.71
N ALA A 47 -15.15 13.38 -24.99
CA ALA A 47 -14.94 14.12 -23.75
C ALA A 47 -14.33 13.21 -22.69
N LEU A 48 -13.44 13.73 -21.88
CA LEU A 48 -12.73 13.03 -20.81
C LEU A 48 -13.09 13.58 -19.44
N PHE A 49 -13.68 14.77 -19.39
CA PHE A 49 -14.00 15.50 -18.18
C PHE A 49 -15.48 15.90 -18.12
N GLU A 50 -15.98 15.95 -16.89
CA GLU A 50 -17.26 16.55 -16.54
C GLU A 50 -16.99 17.78 -15.66
N ARG A 51 -17.84 18.81 -15.80
CA ARG A 51 -17.76 20.02 -14.98
C ARG A 51 -18.82 19.96 -13.89
N GLN A 52 -18.39 19.97 -12.65
CA GLN A 52 -19.27 20.19 -11.50
C GLN A 52 -18.93 21.54 -10.85
N GLY A 53 -19.55 22.60 -11.30
CA GLY A 53 -19.25 23.96 -10.84
C GLY A 53 -17.83 24.40 -11.22
N LYS A 54 -16.98 24.63 -10.20
CA LYS A 54 -15.55 25.00 -10.36
C LYS A 54 -14.60 23.78 -10.39
N ALA A 55 -15.07 22.59 -9.98
CA ALA A 55 -14.30 21.36 -10.01
C ALA A 55 -14.37 20.69 -11.39
N VAL A 56 -13.30 19.98 -11.73
CA VAL A 56 -13.20 19.20 -12.97
C VAL A 56 -12.96 17.76 -12.58
N GLU A 57 -13.89 16.89 -12.92
CA GLU A 57 -13.81 15.46 -12.65
C GLU A 57 -13.71 14.65 -13.94
N LEU A 58 -13.04 13.50 -13.85
CA LEU A 58 -13.01 12.56 -14.96
C LEU A 58 -14.40 11.92 -15.14
N ASN A 59 -14.91 11.92 -16.37
CA ASN A 59 -16.05 11.08 -16.74
C ASN A 59 -15.60 9.61 -16.91
N ASP A 60 -16.50 8.70 -17.28
CA ASP A 60 -16.19 7.28 -17.46
C ASP A 60 -15.09 7.04 -18.50
N ALA A 61 -15.10 7.81 -19.60
CA ALA A 61 -14.09 7.73 -20.63
C ALA A 61 -12.70 8.22 -20.12
N GLY A 62 -12.69 9.28 -19.31
CA GLY A 62 -11.48 9.77 -18.66
C GLY A 62 -10.92 8.79 -17.63
N ARG A 63 -11.80 8.19 -16.83
CA ARG A 63 -11.43 7.13 -15.88
C ARG A 63 -10.84 5.91 -16.59
N ALA A 64 -11.41 5.48 -17.70
CA ALA A 64 -10.87 4.39 -18.50
C ALA A 64 -9.54 4.73 -19.19
N LEU A 65 -9.34 5.99 -19.60
CA LEU A 65 -8.09 6.44 -20.24
C LEU A 65 -6.93 6.57 -19.23
N LEU A 66 -7.22 6.86 -17.97
CA LEU A 66 -6.22 7.18 -16.94
C LEU A 66 -5.12 6.11 -16.80
N PRO A 67 -5.43 4.80 -16.65
CA PRO A 67 -4.40 3.76 -16.56
C PRO A 67 -3.59 3.62 -17.86
N GLN A 68 -4.24 3.77 -19.02
CA GLN A 68 -3.58 3.69 -20.32
C GLN A 68 -2.61 4.86 -20.53
N ALA A 69 -3.01 6.07 -20.16
CA ALA A 69 -2.17 7.26 -20.23
C ALA A 69 -0.91 7.13 -19.35
N ARG A 70 -1.05 6.58 -18.13
CA ARG A 70 0.08 6.30 -17.25
C ARG A 70 1.03 5.27 -17.84
N GLN A 71 0.50 4.17 -18.35
CA GLN A 71 1.29 3.12 -18.95
C GLN A 71 2.04 3.61 -20.19
N TRP A 72 1.40 4.39 -21.04
CA TRP A 72 2.00 4.97 -22.25
C TRP A 72 3.13 5.95 -21.90
N LEU A 73 2.94 6.85 -20.92
CA LEU A 73 3.98 7.76 -20.48
C LEU A 73 5.16 7.03 -19.84
N ALA A 74 4.90 6.01 -19.03
CA ALA A 74 5.95 5.19 -18.42
C ALA A 74 6.79 4.47 -19.51
N LEU A 75 6.15 3.95 -20.55
CA LEU A 75 6.84 3.33 -21.70
C LEU A 75 7.65 4.37 -22.47
N TYR A 76 7.11 5.55 -22.69
CA TYR A 76 7.82 6.65 -23.36
C TYR A 76 9.05 7.08 -22.57
N ASP A 77 8.92 7.28 -21.25
CA ASP A 77 10.03 7.65 -20.37
C ASP A 77 11.10 6.55 -20.33
N GLN A 78 10.67 5.27 -20.35
CA GLN A 78 11.58 4.12 -20.47
C GLN A 78 12.36 4.12 -21.78
N MET A 79 11.72 4.41 -22.92
CA MET A 79 12.43 4.51 -24.22
C MET A 79 13.47 5.63 -24.24
N GLN A 80 13.20 6.74 -23.53
CA GLN A 80 14.16 7.83 -23.40
C GLN A 80 15.28 7.53 -22.38
N SER A 81 14.98 6.74 -21.37
CA SER A 81 15.91 6.39 -20.30
C SER A 81 16.61 5.06 -20.51
N THR A 82 16.59 4.45 -21.74
CA THR A 82 17.24 3.17 -22.00
C THR A 82 18.71 3.25 -21.60
N PRO A 83 19.12 2.70 -20.44
CA PRO A 83 20.53 2.54 -20.16
C PRO A 83 20.98 1.28 -20.94
N ALA A 84 21.82 1.46 -21.92
CA ALA A 84 22.73 0.40 -22.27
C ALA A 84 23.50 0.07 -20.97
N ASN A 85 23.26 -1.14 -20.41
CA ASN A 85 24.04 -1.69 -19.30
C ASN A 85 23.98 -0.92 -17.97
N GLY A 86 22.92 -1.11 -17.15
CA GLY A 86 23.00 -0.88 -15.72
C GLY A 86 23.04 0.59 -15.23
N GLY A 87 22.66 1.56 -16.04
CA GLY A 87 22.60 2.97 -15.69
C GLY A 87 21.53 3.31 -14.63
N PRO A 88 21.58 4.53 -14.04
CA PRO A 88 20.62 4.93 -13.02
C PRO A 88 19.18 4.92 -13.57
N MET A 89 18.26 4.33 -12.80
CA MET A 89 16.83 4.34 -13.10
C MET A 89 16.27 5.76 -12.97
N SER A 90 15.30 6.11 -13.82
CA SER A 90 14.60 7.39 -13.79
C SER A 90 13.09 7.18 -14.04
N GLY A 91 12.29 8.19 -13.73
CA GLY A 91 10.83 8.15 -13.87
C GLY A 91 10.11 8.15 -12.54
N THR A 92 8.78 8.01 -12.55
CA THR A 92 7.93 8.09 -11.36
C THR A 92 7.38 6.72 -10.98
N LEU A 93 7.51 6.35 -9.71
CA LEU A 93 6.89 5.17 -9.09
C LEU A 93 5.75 5.60 -8.17
N ASN A 94 4.55 5.11 -8.43
CA ASN A 94 3.41 5.25 -7.53
C ASN A 94 3.25 3.95 -6.73
N LEU A 95 3.53 4.00 -5.44
CA LEU A 95 3.62 2.85 -4.56
C LEU A 95 2.56 2.92 -3.47
N GLY A 96 2.03 1.77 -3.09
CA GLY A 96 1.09 1.66 -2.00
C GLY A 96 1.51 0.64 -0.96
N ALA A 97 1.01 0.79 0.28
CA ALA A 97 1.17 -0.25 1.29
C ALA A 97 0.01 -0.27 2.28
N VAL A 98 -0.26 -1.43 2.88
CA VAL A 98 -1.03 -1.48 4.13
C VAL A 98 -0.26 -0.74 5.21
N VAL A 99 -0.97 -0.09 6.15
CA VAL A 99 -0.36 0.79 7.17
C VAL A 99 0.87 0.15 7.84
N SER A 100 0.77 -1.11 8.22
CA SER A 100 1.87 -1.85 8.89
C SER A 100 3.10 -2.10 8.01
N ALA A 101 3.02 -1.90 6.69
CA ALA A 101 4.11 -2.10 5.74
C ALA A 101 4.59 -0.79 5.07
N VAL A 102 4.03 0.36 5.48
CA VAL A 102 4.44 1.66 4.92
C VAL A 102 5.90 1.97 5.25
N ARG A 103 6.31 1.72 6.49
CA ARG A 103 7.68 2.04 6.92
C ARG A 103 8.74 1.28 6.10
N PRO A 104 8.72 -0.07 6.00
CA PRO A 104 9.70 -0.79 5.18
C PRO A 104 9.64 -0.39 3.71
N LEU A 105 8.47 -0.02 3.18
CA LEU A 105 8.35 0.50 1.82
C LEU A 105 9.09 1.84 1.66
N ILE A 106 8.90 2.78 2.61
CA ILE A 106 9.58 4.08 2.58
C ILE A 106 11.10 3.90 2.69
N GLU A 107 11.59 3.09 3.64
CA GLU A 107 13.03 2.85 3.84
C GLU A 107 13.67 2.28 2.56
N ALA A 108 13.05 1.27 1.95
CA ALA A 108 13.51 0.70 0.69
C ALA A 108 13.47 1.71 -0.47
N THR A 109 12.41 2.53 -0.53
CA THR A 109 12.26 3.57 -1.56
C THR A 109 13.35 4.65 -1.43
N LEU A 110 13.67 5.09 -0.21
CA LEU A 110 14.73 6.07 0.03
C LEU A 110 16.11 5.50 -0.33
N THR A 111 16.38 4.24 0.00
CA THR A 111 17.61 3.55 -0.38
C THR A 111 17.74 3.46 -1.91
N LEU A 112 16.65 3.10 -2.59
CA LEU A 112 16.62 3.02 -4.05
C LEU A 112 16.84 4.40 -4.68
N LYS A 113 16.18 5.44 -4.16
CA LYS A 113 16.31 6.83 -4.64
C LYS A 113 17.73 7.39 -4.45
N ALA A 114 18.42 7.02 -3.36
CA ALA A 114 19.81 7.44 -3.14
C ALA A 114 20.75 6.88 -4.23
N ARG A 115 20.48 5.67 -4.75
CA ARG A 115 21.25 5.07 -5.86
C ARG A 115 20.79 5.54 -7.23
N HIS A 116 19.55 6.00 -7.34
CA HIS A 116 18.91 6.42 -8.58
C HIS A 116 18.24 7.80 -8.41
N PRO A 117 19.02 8.92 -8.40
CA PRO A 117 18.49 10.26 -8.11
C PRO A 117 17.39 10.75 -9.09
N GLY A 118 17.38 10.22 -10.32
CA GLY A 118 16.33 10.49 -11.32
C GLY A 118 15.00 9.78 -11.06
N LEU A 119 14.92 8.93 -10.02
CA LEU A 119 13.70 8.23 -9.67
C LEU A 119 12.85 9.11 -8.73
N GLU A 120 11.64 9.41 -9.12
CA GLU A 120 10.61 9.98 -8.25
C GLU A 120 9.72 8.89 -7.68
N ALA A 121 9.27 9.04 -6.43
CA ALA A 121 8.39 8.05 -5.82
C ALA A 121 7.31 8.74 -4.99
N HIS A 122 6.07 8.26 -5.17
CA HIS A 122 4.92 8.63 -4.35
C HIS A 122 4.46 7.40 -3.57
N VAL A 123 4.37 7.52 -2.25
CA VAL A 123 3.96 6.43 -1.37
C VAL A 123 2.65 6.79 -0.70
N SER A 124 1.68 5.87 -0.74
CA SER A 124 0.37 6.04 -0.10
C SER A 124 -0.01 4.82 0.73
N ALA A 125 -0.85 5.05 1.77
CA ALA A 125 -1.34 3.99 2.63
C ALA A 125 -2.84 3.77 2.39
N HIS A 126 -3.24 2.51 2.17
CA HIS A 126 -4.63 2.14 1.94
C HIS A 126 -4.93 0.74 2.51
N LYS A 127 -6.21 0.38 2.54
CA LYS A 127 -6.65 -0.99 2.85
C LYS A 127 -6.29 -1.95 1.71
N SER A 128 -6.12 -3.24 2.02
CA SER A 128 -5.70 -4.25 1.04
C SER A 128 -6.55 -4.28 -0.24
N LEU A 129 -7.87 -4.21 -0.12
CA LEU A 129 -8.77 -4.23 -1.28
C LEU A 129 -8.60 -3.00 -2.18
N GLU A 130 -8.42 -1.82 -1.59
CA GLU A 130 -8.17 -0.58 -2.32
C GLU A 130 -6.84 -0.64 -3.06
N LEU A 131 -5.78 -1.16 -2.41
CA LEU A 131 -4.47 -1.35 -3.02
C LEU A 131 -4.54 -2.27 -4.25
N LEU A 132 -5.25 -3.39 -4.14
CA LEU A 132 -5.41 -4.30 -5.28
C LEU A 132 -6.14 -3.64 -6.45
N SER A 133 -7.21 -2.91 -6.16
CA SER A 133 -7.97 -2.15 -7.17
C SER A 133 -7.09 -1.10 -7.85
N GLN A 134 -6.31 -0.34 -7.08
CA GLN A 134 -5.42 0.71 -7.60
C GLN A 134 -4.26 0.12 -8.43
N VAL A 135 -3.71 -1.04 -8.04
CA VAL A 135 -2.70 -1.75 -8.85
C VAL A 135 -3.31 -2.29 -10.14
N ALA A 136 -4.50 -2.90 -10.05
CA ALA A 136 -5.20 -3.42 -11.23
C ALA A 136 -5.55 -2.33 -12.25
N SER A 137 -5.99 -1.16 -11.77
CA SER A 137 -6.30 0.01 -12.62
C SER A 137 -5.05 0.76 -13.11
N GLY A 138 -3.87 0.47 -12.58
CA GLY A 138 -2.64 1.19 -12.90
C GLY A 138 -2.49 2.55 -12.20
N ALA A 139 -3.34 2.83 -11.20
CA ALA A 139 -3.17 3.98 -10.34
C ALA A 139 -1.91 3.86 -9.47
N LEU A 140 -1.59 2.63 -9.04
CA LEU A 140 -0.32 2.27 -8.44
C LEU A 140 0.45 1.33 -9.35
N ASP A 141 1.77 1.47 -9.37
CA ASP A 141 2.67 0.56 -10.09
C ASP A 141 2.86 -0.75 -9.32
N ALA A 142 2.96 -0.66 -8.00
CA ALA A 142 3.03 -1.78 -7.09
C ALA A 142 2.50 -1.42 -5.70
N ALA A 143 2.11 -2.44 -4.93
CA ALA A 143 1.72 -2.26 -3.55
C ALA A 143 2.20 -3.42 -2.67
N ILE A 144 2.50 -3.11 -1.38
CA ILE A 144 2.71 -4.12 -0.35
C ILE A 144 1.37 -4.37 0.35
N SER A 145 0.87 -5.58 0.25
CA SER A 145 -0.43 -5.96 0.80
C SER A 145 -0.38 -7.31 1.50
N VAL A 146 -1.44 -7.59 2.25
CA VAL A 146 -1.64 -8.93 2.80
C VAL A 146 -2.11 -9.83 1.66
N ARG A 147 -1.38 -10.92 1.42
CA ARG A 147 -1.76 -11.91 0.41
C ARG A 147 -2.80 -12.85 0.99
N GLU A 148 -3.95 -12.90 0.36
CA GLU A 148 -4.97 -13.88 0.66
C GLU A 148 -4.64 -15.25 0.05
N ARG A 149 -5.22 -16.32 0.63
CA ARG A 149 -5.15 -17.65 0.03
C ARG A 149 -6.03 -17.67 -1.22
N GLY A 150 -5.46 -18.05 -2.33
CA GLY A 150 -6.14 -18.13 -3.62
C GLY A 150 -5.34 -17.54 -4.77
N ALA A 151 -5.82 -17.71 -6.00
CA ALA A 151 -5.09 -17.32 -7.19
C ALA A 151 -5.05 -15.80 -7.45
N GLY A 152 -5.93 -15.03 -6.81
CA GLY A 152 -6.07 -13.59 -7.09
C GLY A 152 -6.45 -13.27 -8.54
N PRO A 153 -6.60 -12.00 -8.91
CA PRO A 153 -6.85 -11.61 -10.30
C PRO A 153 -5.70 -12.04 -11.20
N PRO A 154 -5.96 -12.68 -12.36
CA PRO A 154 -4.91 -13.22 -13.25
C PRO A 154 -3.98 -12.15 -13.83
N ALA A 155 -4.44 -10.89 -13.91
CA ALA A 155 -3.66 -9.76 -14.36
C ALA A 155 -2.57 -9.31 -13.36
N LEU A 156 -2.65 -9.78 -12.11
CA LEU A 156 -1.71 -9.41 -11.04
C LEU A 156 -0.68 -10.53 -10.82
N SER A 157 0.51 -10.11 -10.43
CA SER A 157 1.58 -10.99 -9.96
C SER A 157 1.95 -10.64 -8.52
N TRP A 158 2.32 -11.66 -7.75
CA TRP A 158 2.63 -11.55 -6.35
C TRP A 158 4.04 -12.05 -6.06
N THR A 159 4.81 -11.23 -5.38
CA THR A 159 6.14 -11.60 -4.86
C THR A 159 6.06 -11.66 -3.34
N ALA A 160 6.28 -12.84 -2.76
CA ALA A 160 6.31 -13.00 -1.30
C ALA A 160 7.46 -12.20 -0.71
N LEU A 161 7.20 -11.47 0.38
CA LEU A 161 8.20 -10.69 1.10
C LEU A 161 8.56 -11.35 2.43
N TYR A 162 7.59 -11.46 3.33
CA TYR A 162 7.79 -12.07 4.65
C TYR A 162 6.44 -12.51 5.26
N ALA A 163 6.54 -13.26 6.36
CA ALA A 163 5.40 -13.72 7.11
C ALA A 163 5.40 -13.14 8.53
N GLU A 164 4.23 -12.80 9.04
CA GLU A 164 4.02 -12.25 10.37
C GLU A 164 3.09 -13.21 11.14
N PRO A 165 3.62 -13.97 12.10
CA PRO A 165 2.81 -14.92 12.87
C PRO A 165 1.79 -14.16 13.72
N MET A 166 0.58 -14.73 13.85
CA MET A 166 -0.42 -14.22 14.79
C MET A 166 -0.02 -14.63 16.21
N VAL A 167 0.01 -13.65 17.11
CA VAL A 167 0.41 -13.80 18.52
C VAL A 167 -0.65 -13.21 19.45
N LEU A 168 -0.68 -13.66 20.71
CA LEU A 168 -1.42 -12.99 21.77
C LEU A 168 -0.55 -11.93 22.41
N VAL A 169 -1.09 -10.72 22.53
CA VAL A 169 -0.45 -9.59 23.23
C VAL A 169 -1.21 -9.34 24.54
N ALA A 170 -0.49 -9.28 25.63
CA ALA A 170 -0.99 -9.04 26.97
C ALA A 170 -0.11 -8.06 27.74
N GLY A 171 -0.67 -7.40 28.75
CA GLY A 171 0.12 -6.55 29.66
C GLY A 171 1.08 -7.37 30.51
N ARG A 172 2.24 -6.83 30.86
CA ARG A 172 3.29 -7.51 31.66
C ARG A 172 2.78 -7.97 33.02
N HIS A 173 1.83 -7.26 33.62
CA HIS A 173 1.24 -7.60 34.91
C HIS A 173 0.36 -8.87 34.89
N MET A 174 -0.08 -9.29 33.72
CA MET A 174 -0.87 -10.52 33.54
C MET A 174 0.09 -11.73 33.57
N THR A 175 0.13 -12.46 34.69
CA THR A 175 1.09 -13.54 34.92
C THR A 175 0.67 -14.89 34.35
N GLU A 176 -0.62 -15.06 33.99
CA GLU A 176 -1.12 -16.31 33.38
C GLU A 176 -0.29 -16.69 32.14
N ALA A 177 0.19 -17.92 32.10
CA ALA A 177 1.08 -18.40 31.04
C ALA A 177 0.33 -19.00 29.84
N LEU A 178 -0.91 -19.45 30.03
CA LEU A 178 -1.68 -20.11 29.00
C LEU A 178 -2.48 -19.10 28.17
N PRO A 179 -2.15 -18.93 26.88
CA PRO A 179 -2.85 -17.96 26.01
C PRO A 179 -4.38 -18.16 25.98
N ARG A 180 -4.81 -19.42 25.97
CA ARG A 180 -6.25 -19.76 25.96
C ARG A 180 -6.96 -19.23 27.21
N LYS A 181 -6.34 -19.32 28.37
CA LYS A 181 -6.93 -18.86 29.63
C LYS A 181 -7.01 -17.35 29.68
N LEU A 182 -5.96 -16.64 29.23
CA LEU A 182 -5.99 -15.19 29.06
C LEU A 182 -7.16 -14.73 28.15
N LEU A 183 -7.32 -15.39 27.01
CA LEU A 183 -8.42 -15.08 26.07
C LEU A 183 -9.81 -15.35 26.67
N GLN A 184 -9.94 -16.26 27.61
CA GLN A 184 -11.22 -16.58 28.26
C GLN A 184 -11.56 -15.67 29.44
N THR A 185 -10.55 -15.13 30.13
CA THR A 185 -10.73 -14.43 31.41
C THR A 185 -10.49 -12.92 31.32
N GLN A 186 -9.78 -12.44 30.31
CA GLN A 186 -9.46 -11.03 30.16
C GLN A 186 -10.35 -10.37 29.11
N ALA A 187 -10.55 -9.06 29.25
CA ALA A 187 -11.19 -8.24 28.24
C ALA A 187 -10.42 -8.35 26.90
N PHE A 188 -11.13 -8.63 25.83
CA PHE A 188 -10.54 -8.81 24.51
C PHE A 188 -10.77 -7.58 23.63
N ILE A 189 -9.68 -6.98 23.16
CA ILE A 189 -9.68 -5.86 22.23
C ILE A 189 -9.50 -6.45 20.83
N ARG A 190 -10.54 -6.32 20.02
CA ARG A 190 -10.62 -6.97 18.73
C ARG A 190 -10.08 -6.09 17.61
N PHE A 191 -9.42 -6.72 16.64
CA PHE A 191 -9.10 -6.05 15.37
C PHE A 191 -10.31 -6.16 14.42
N ASP A 192 -10.61 -5.08 13.71
CA ASP A 192 -11.73 -4.88 12.78
C ASP A 192 -11.99 -6.11 11.89
N ARG A 193 -13.17 -6.72 12.06
CA ARG A 193 -13.60 -7.95 11.36
C ARG A 193 -13.73 -7.77 9.85
N SER A 194 -13.98 -6.54 9.39
CA SER A 194 -14.11 -6.25 7.96
C SER A 194 -12.79 -6.37 7.22
N GLN A 195 -11.66 -6.29 7.93
CA GLN A 195 -10.34 -6.37 7.36
C GLN A 195 -9.79 -7.81 7.38
N HIS A 196 -8.90 -8.11 6.46
CA HIS A 196 -8.26 -9.42 6.33
C HIS A 196 -7.61 -9.90 7.65
N THR A 197 -6.90 -9.01 8.34
CA THR A 197 -6.29 -9.31 9.65
C THR A 197 -7.34 -9.71 10.69
N GLY A 198 -8.49 -9.03 10.74
CA GLY A 198 -9.58 -9.38 11.66
C GLY A 198 -10.20 -10.74 11.36
N GLN A 199 -10.29 -11.11 10.09
CA GLN A 199 -10.71 -12.46 9.68
C GLN A 199 -9.70 -13.53 10.11
N MET A 200 -8.40 -13.22 10.10
CA MET A 200 -7.36 -14.12 10.62
C MET A 200 -7.46 -14.28 12.13
N VAL A 201 -7.76 -13.20 12.87
CA VAL A 201 -8.05 -13.26 14.31
C VAL A 201 -9.21 -14.22 14.56
N GLU A 202 -10.31 -14.09 13.82
CA GLU A 202 -11.47 -14.96 13.93
C GLU A 202 -11.11 -16.43 13.70
N ARG A 203 -10.36 -16.73 12.61
CA ARG A 203 -9.91 -18.11 12.34
C ARG A 203 -9.01 -18.65 13.44
N THR A 204 -8.16 -17.81 14.02
CA THR A 204 -7.27 -18.19 15.12
C THR A 204 -8.08 -18.53 16.37
N LEU A 205 -9.03 -17.69 16.75
CA LEU A 205 -9.93 -17.95 17.91
C LEU A 205 -10.75 -19.24 17.73
N ARG A 206 -11.27 -19.48 16.53
CA ARG A 206 -12.00 -20.73 16.21
C ARG A 206 -11.11 -21.98 16.35
N LYS A 207 -9.86 -21.91 15.84
CA LYS A 207 -8.90 -23.03 16.00
C LYS A 207 -8.57 -23.31 17.46
N LEU A 208 -8.45 -22.27 18.26
CA LEU A 208 -8.23 -22.38 19.70
C LEU A 208 -9.49 -22.80 20.48
N ARG A 209 -10.65 -22.82 19.83
CA ARG A 209 -11.97 -23.06 20.43
C ARG A 209 -12.22 -22.16 21.64
N VAL A 210 -12.00 -20.85 21.43
CA VAL A 210 -12.18 -19.81 22.45
C VAL A 210 -13.15 -18.76 21.93
N THR A 211 -14.10 -18.39 22.79
CA THR A 211 -14.96 -17.23 22.62
C THR A 211 -14.53 -16.20 23.67
N PRO A 212 -13.80 -15.15 23.29
CA PRO A 212 -13.33 -14.17 24.25
C PRO A 212 -14.43 -13.19 24.67
N LEU A 213 -14.23 -12.53 25.81
CA LEU A 213 -15.05 -11.41 26.25
C LEU A 213 -14.66 -10.16 25.45
N GLU A 214 -15.33 -9.93 24.33
CA GLU A 214 -15.04 -8.78 23.47
C GLU A 214 -15.60 -7.50 24.08
N VAL A 215 -14.74 -6.48 24.26
CA VAL A 215 -15.11 -5.20 24.86
C VAL A 215 -14.97 -4.01 23.89
N LEU A 216 -14.14 -4.16 22.87
CA LEU A 216 -13.85 -3.09 21.93
C LEU A 216 -13.37 -3.65 20.60
N GLU A 217 -13.71 -2.98 19.50
CA GLU A 217 -13.20 -3.28 18.16
C GLU A 217 -12.51 -2.05 17.56
N LEU A 218 -11.27 -2.20 17.08
CA LEU A 218 -10.45 -1.13 16.50
C LEU A 218 -9.80 -1.60 15.19
N ASN A 219 -9.42 -0.65 14.35
CA ASN A 219 -8.90 -0.90 13.01
C ASN A 219 -7.40 -0.64 12.84
N THR A 220 -6.68 -0.33 13.93
CA THR A 220 -5.22 -0.09 13.92
C THR A 220 -4.52 -0.93 14.99
N ILE A 221 -3.40 -1.53 14.63
CA ILE A 221 -2.59 -2.35 15.53
C ILE A 221 -2.02 -1.50 16.66
N GLU A 222 -1.53 -0.30 16.33
CA GLU A 222 -0.90 0.63 17.25
C GLU A 222 -1.85 1.03 18.40
N SER A 223 -3.10 1.36 18.07
CA SER A 223 -4.11 1.72 19.07
C SER A 223 -4.46 0.53 19.98
N ILE A 224 -4.59 -0.66 19.40
CA ILE A 224 -4.84 -1.88 20.20
C ILE A 224 -3.67 -2.16 21.14
N VAL A 225 -2.44 -2.07 20.65
CA VAL A 225 -1.22 -2.28 21.45
C VAL A 225 -1.15 -1.28 22.60
N GLU A 226 -1.52 -0.02 22.36
CA GLU A 226 -1.53 1.01 23.43
C GLU A 226 -2.53 0.68 24.54
N LEU A 227 -3.74 0.22 24.19
CA LEU A 227 -4.73 -0.20 25.18
C LEU A 227 -4.28 -1.44 25.97
N VAL A 228 -3.67 -2.43 25.30
CA VAL A 228 -3.09 -3.59 25.97
C VAL A 228 -1.95 -3.19 26.91
N ARG A 229 -1.10 -2.25 26.49
CA ARG A 229 -0.02 -1.67 27.29
C ARG A 229 -0.55 -0.98 28.55
N SER A 230 -1.67 -0.31 28.44
CA SER A 230 -2.37 0.35 29.54
C SER A 230 -3.13 -0.64 30.46
N GLY A 231 -3.09 -1.94 30.17
CA GLY A 231 -3.70 -2.95 31.01
C GLY A 231 -5.21 -3.14 30.78
N LEU A 232 -5.78 -2.57 29.72
CA LEU A 232 -7.22 -2.58 29.44
C LEU A 232 -7.72 -3.89 28.80
N GLY A 233 -6.82 -4.83 28.52
CA GLY A 233 -7.21 -6.13 27.97
C GLY A 233 -6.07 -6.86 27.27
N VAL A 234 -6.45 -7.83 26.44
CA VAL A 234 -5.56 -8.63 25.60
C VAL A 234 -6.03 -8.57 24.14
N ALA A 235 -5.12 -8.85 23.21
CA ALA A 235 -5.46 -8.86 21.78
C ALA A 235 -4.69 -9.94 21.02
N VAL A 236 -5.29 -10.45 19.95
CA VAL A 236 -4.59 -11.29 18.95
C VAL A 236 -4.21 -10.42 17.77
N LEU A 237 -2.92 -10.30 17.49
CA LEU A 237 -2.35 -9.42 16.47
C LEU A 237 -1.25 -10.13 15.68
N PRO A 238 -0.95 -9.69 14.45
CA PRO A 238 0.26 -10.14 13.76
C PRO A 238 1.51 -9.55 14.43
N ARG A 239 2.52 -10.38 14.66
CA ARG A 239 3.83 -9.91 15.11
C ARG A 239 4.52 -9.23 13.94
N LEU A 240 4.40 -7.91 13.86
CA LEU A 240 4.96 -7.13 12.78
C LEU A 240 6.48 -7.28 12.71
N ARG A 241 7.04 -7.42 11.51
CA ARG A 241 8.49 -7.51 11.29
C ARG A 241 9.25 -6.34 11.93
N ASP A 242 8.71 -5.12 11.79
CA ASP A 242 9.33 -3.89 12.29
C ASP A 242 8.60 -3.31 13.52
N GLY A 243 7.71 -4.12 14.10
CA GLY A 243 6.90 -3.73 15.26
C GLY A 243 7.70 -3.70 16.55
N ARG A 244 8.24 -2.52 16.90
CA ARG A 244 9.00 -2.32 18.14
C ARG A 244 8.21 -2.66 19.41
N TRP A 245 6.87 -2.65 19.33
CA TRP A 245 6.01 -3.02 20.46
C TRP A 245 6.24 -4.46 20.95
N ALA A 246 6.67 -5.37 20.08
CA ALA A 246 7.00 -6.74 20.48
C ALA A 246 8.22 -6.84 21.41
N LEU A 247 9.02 -5.78 21.49
CA LEU A 247 10.18 -5.64 22.39
C LEU A 247 9.89 -4.75 23.61
N ASP A 248 8.67 -4.21 23.73
CA ASP A 248 8.29 -3.35 24.85
C ASP A 248 8.25 -4.17 26.16
N PRO A 249 9.03 -3.82 27.19
CA PRO A 249 9.08 -4.56 28.45
C PRO A 249 7.76 -4.54 29.24
N ARG A 250 6.82 -3.65 28.90
CA ARG A 250 5.47 -3.58 29.51
C ARG A 250 4.50 -4.57 28.90
N LEU A 251 4.88 -5.22 27.80
CA LEU A 251 4.05 -6.19 27.09
C LEU A 251 4.63 -7.60 27.21
N ARG A 252 3.75 -8.57 27.04
CA ARG A 252 4.06 -9.98 26.81
C ARG A 252 3.52 -10.38 25.46
N VAL A 253 4.37 -11.01 24.68
CA VAL A 253 4.01 -11.59 23.39
C VAL A 253 4.05 -13.11 23.56
N LEU A 254 2.89 -13.74 23.42
CA LEU A 254 2.71 -15.17 23.60
C LEU A 254 2.38 -15.81 22.25
N GLU A 255 3.12 -16.84 21.89
CA GLU A 255 2.85 -17.60 20.69
C GLU A 255 1.53 -18.36 20.80
N LEU A 256 0.81 -18.44 19.70
CA LEU A 256 -0.47 -19.12 19.62
C LEU A 256 -0.29 -20.44 18.86
N PRO A 257 -0.61 -21.59 19.47
CA PRO A 257 -0.55 -22.88 18.79
C PRO A 257 -1.41 -22.88 17.52
N GLN A 258 -0.87 -23.38 16.42
CA GLN A 258 -1.58 -23.50 15.13
C GLN A 258 -2.10 -22.18 14.53
N ALA A 259 -1.66 -21.04 15.04
CA ALA A 259 -1.99 -19.75 14.47
C ALA A 259 -1.43 -19.64 13.04
N GLU A 260 -2.18 -18.97 12.18
CA GLU A 260 -1.73 -18.66 10.83
C GLU A 260 -0.70 -17.53 10.89
N ALA A 261 0.16 -17.44 9.87
CA ALA A 261 0.98 -16.28 9.66
C ALA A 261 0.37 -15.41 8.56
N ARG A 262 0.34 -14.11 8.78
CA ARG A 262 -0.07 -13.12 7.79
C ARG A 262 1.02 -13.03 6.72
N GLN A 263 0.69 -13.38 5.49
CA GLN A 263 1.64 -13.33 4.38
C GLN A 263 1.67 -11.91 3.81
N ILE A 264 2.79 -11.24 3.90
CA ILE A 264 3.03 -9.93 3.30
C ILE A 264 3.71 -10.15 1.96
N ALA A 265 3.14 -9.57 0.92
CA ALA A 265 3.65 -9.70 -0.43
C ALA A 265 3.52 -8.39 -1.20
N LEU A 266 4.41 -8.19 -2.15
CA LEU A 266 4.29 -7.13 -3.14
C LEU A 266 3.40 -7.61 -4.28
N VAL A 267 2.43 -6.80 -4.66
CA VAL A 267 1.55 -7.01 -5.81
C VAL A 267 1.85 -5.97 -6.88
N GLN A 268 1.91 -6.41 -8.13
CA GLN A 268 2.06 -5.56 -9.32
C GLN A 268 1.28 -6.14 -10.50
N ARG A 269 1.07 -5.37 -11.55
CA ARG A 269 0.58 -5.95 -12.82
C ARG A 269 1.65 -6.86 -13.43
N ARG A 270 1.22 -7.95 -14.09
CA ARG A 270 2.16 -8.86 -14.78
C ARG A 270 2.97 -8.13 -15.85
N GLU A 271 2.33 -7.25 -16.59
CA GLU A 271 2.93 -6.40 -17.60
C GLU A 271 3.15 -5.00 -17.03
N SER A 272 4.12 -4.87 -16.13
CA SER A 272 4.50 -3.58 -15.55
C SER A 272 5.71 -3.00 -16.28
N VAL A 273 5.56 -1.78 -16.78
CA VAL A 273 6.66 -1.02 -17.39
C VAL A 273 7.78 -0.74 -16.36
N ASN A 274 7.39 -0.58 -15.09
CA ASN A 274 8.30 -0.32 -13.98
C ASN A 274 8.86 -1.60 -13.32
N ALA A 275 8.70 -2.78 -13.95
CA ALA A 275 9.14 -4.06 -13.40
C ALA A 275 10.61 -4.07 -12.91
N PRO A 276 11.60 -3.48 -13.62
CA PRO A 276 12.99 -3.43 -13.15
C PRO A 276 13.14 -2.65 -11.83
N ALA A 277 12.49 -1.49 -11.72
CA ALA A 277 12.52 -0.66 -10.51
C ALA A 277 11.80 -1.34 -9.34
N ILE A 278 10.66 -2.01 -9.61
CA ILE A 278 9.92 -2.79 -8.61
C ILE A 278 10.76 -3.98 -8.14
N ALA A 279 11.45 -4.68 -9.04
CA ALA A 279 12.35 -5.78 -8.67
C ALA A 279 13.53 -5.30 -7.79
N ALA A 280 14.08 -4.12 -8.08
CA ALA A 280 15.09 -3.49 -7.23
C ALA A 280 14.51 -3.15 -5.84
N LEU A 281 13.31 -2.56 -5.78
CA LEU A 281 12.60 -2.27 -4.53
C LEU A 281 12.37 -3.53 -3.69
N VAL A 282 11.97 -4.64 -4.30
CA VAL A 282 11.80 -5.93 -3.62
C VAL A 282 13.12 -6.40 -2.99
N ARG A 283 14.25 -6.27 -3.71
CA ARG A 283 15.57 -6.62 -3.16
C ARG A 283 15.92 -5.79 -1.93
N GLU A 284 15.64 -4.48 -1.94
CA GLU A 284 15.88 -3.62 -0.77
C GLU A 284 14.98 -4.01 0.41
N ILE A 285 13.70 -4.33 0.18
CA ILE A 285 12.80 -4.77 1.26
C ILE A 285 13.23 -6.12 1.85
N LEU A 286 13.73 -7.03 1.02
CA LEU A 286 14.19 -8.34 1.46
C LEU A 286 15.59 -8.33 2.05
N ALA A 287 16.38 -7.28 1.81
CA ALA A 287 17.70 -7.13 2.43
C ALA A 287 17.56 -7.21 3.96
N PRO A 288 18.52 -7.84 4.66
CA PRO A 288 18.51 -7.86 6.11
C PRO A 288 18.50 -6.41 6.61
N LEU A 289 17.62 -6.12 7.58
CA LEU A 289 17.61 -4.82 8.25
C LEU A 289 19.01 -4.57 8.79
N HIS A 290 19.72 -3.61 8.21
CA HIS A 290 20.94 -3.12 8.82
C HIS A 290 20.50 -2.49 10.14
N CYS A 291 20.80 -3.14 11.26
CA CYS A 291 20.72 -2.51 12.56
C CYS A 291 21.60 -1.27 12.49
N ALA A 292 20.98 -0.10 12.32
CA ALA A 292 21.62 1.15 12.61
C ALA A 292 21.95 1.12 14.12
N SER A 293 23.24 1.00 14.39
CA SER A 293 23.86 1.06 15.71
C SER A 293 23.58 2.40 16.37
#